data_94061c56a57ed6e6d119e5284500a14f
#
_entry.id   94061c56a57ed6e6d119e5284500a14f
#
_cell.length_a   1.000
_cell.length_b   1.000
_cell.length_c   1.000
_cell.angle_alpha   90.00
_cell.angle_beta   90.00
_cell.angle_gamma   90.00
#
_symmetry.space_group_name_H-M   'P 1'
#
loop_
_entity.id
_entity.type
_entity.pdbx_description
1 polymer ?
#
loop_
_entity_poly.entity_id
_entity_poly.type
_entity_poly.pdbx_seq_one_letter_code
_entity_poly.pdbx_strand_id
1 'polypeptide(L)'
;MRVISWNMNKRKEGCWEFAINNLNSDFVMAQEASPLIKGITATERITTKKTNRSVFYSRDKNYQEIKMEDDHGMGLLVTSYKDIYFINVYANLDFKPVDPPLLGFISKFVSHLRRRHDAKNIIIAGDFNMDRRMDDNPTNSIFAKKGTYPHNDFFNAILDMGFYDCVRKHISKPIQTFRSVKGNFPWELDHMFCTKELYDCLKRINVQNTEELSDHNPIVADFDY
;
A
#
# COMPACT_ATOMS: atom_id res chain seq x y z
N MET A 1 7.26 0.16 16.66
CA MET A 1 6.94 0.98 15.48
C MET A 1 5.59 0.58 14.93
N ARG A 2 4.67 1.56 14.72
CA ARG A 2 3.34 1.31 14.13
C ARG A 2 3.23 1.93 12.75
N VAL A 3 2.95 1.09 11.74
CA VAL A 3 2.80 1.47 10.34
C VAL A 3 1.34 1.25 9.92
N ILE A 4 0.77 2.23 9.24
CA ILE A 4 -0.59 2.16 8.69
C ILE A 4 -0.51 2.31 7.17
N SER A 5 -1.24 1.45 6.45
CA SER A 5 -1.55 1.62 5.03
C SER A 5 -3.05 1.83 4.85
N TRP A 6 -3.47 2.90 4.19
CA TRP A 6 -4.88 3.23 4.06
C TRP A 6 -5.23 4.05 2.82
N ASN A 7 -6.10 3.55 1.98
CA ASN A 7 -6.77 4.35 0.96
C ASN A 7 -7.88 5.19 1.64
N MET A 8 -7.75 6.52 1.62
CA MET A 8 -8.62 7.47 2.32
C MET A 8 -9.81 7.95 1.46
N ASN A 9 -9.98 7.42 0.25
CA ASN A 9 -11.09 7.74 -0.68
C ASN A 9 -11.37 9.25 -0.77
N LYS A 10 -10.34 10.09 -0.87
CA LYS A 10 -10.44 11.56 -0.93
C LYS A 10 -11.16 12.19 0.26
N ARG A 11 -11.40 11.42 1.33
CA ARG A 11 -11.98 11.94 2.57
C ARG A 11 -10.98 12.84 3.28
N LYS A 12 -11.52 13.89 3.92
CA LYS A 12 -10.70 14.95 4.50
C LYS A 12 -10.27 14.62 5.94
N GLU A 13 -10.41 15.55 6.81
CA GLU A 13 -9.82 15.61 8.15
C GLU A 13 -9.97 14.34 9.00
N GLY A 14 -11.14 13.72 9.02
CA GLY A 14 -11.43 12.58 9.87
C GLY A 14 -10.51 11.37 9.66
N CYS A 15 -10.07 11.10 8.40
CA CYS A 15 -9.15 10.00 8.14
C CYS A 15 -7.77 10.24 8.75
N TRP A 16 -7.23 11.45 8.61
CA TRP A 16 -5.94 11.80 9.19
C TRP A 16 -5.97 11.82 10.72
N GLU A 17 -7.01 12.43 11.29
CA GLU A 17 -7.20 12.43 12.75
C GLU A 17 -7.27 11.01 13.30
N PHE A 18 -8.06 10.15 12.65
CA PHE A 18 -8.18 8.75 13.05
C PHE A 18 -6.83 8.01 12.94
N ALA A 19 -6.12 8.14 11.82
CA ALA A 19 -4.83 7.47 11.63
C ALA A 19 -3.77 7.93 12.64
N ILE A 20 -3.66 9.24 12.88
CA ILE A 20 -2.61 9.82 13.71
C ILE A 20 -2.94 9.70 15.21
N ASN A 21 -4.15 10.08 15.60
CA ASN A 21 -4.53 10.21 17.02
C ASN A 21 -5.18 8.93 17.56
N ASN A 22 -6.20 8.39 16.87
CA ASN A 22 -6.91 7.21 17.37
C ASN A 22 -6.10 5.94 17.21
N LEU A 23 -5.49 5.74 16.04
CA LEU A 23 -4.62 4.59 15.80
C LEU A 23 -3.20 4.79 16.32
N ASN A 24 -2.83 6.01 16.72
CA ASN A 24 -1.52 6.36 17.28
C ASN A 24 -0.35 5.88 16.40
N SER A 25 -0.40 6.22 15.11
CA SER A 25 0.59 5.78 14.12
C SER A 25 1.94 6.49 14.26
N ASP A 26 3.03 5.77 13.99
CA ASP A 26 4.33 6.38 13.75
C ASP A 26 4.47 6.78 12.28
N PHE A 27 3.96 5.92 11.37
CA PHE A 27 3.99 6.12 9.92
C PHE A 27 2.63 5.85 9.28
N VAL A 28 2.26 6.68 8.30
CA VAL A 28 1.06 6.46 7.47
C VAL A 28 1.43 6.50 6.00
N MET A 29 1.15 5.42 5.30
CA MET A 29 1.20 5.26 3.86
C MET A 29 -0.23 5.42 3.33
N ALA A 30 -0.60 6.64 2.96
CA ALA A 30 -1.97 6.94 2.53
C ALA A 30 -2.09 6.96 1.00
N GLN A 31 -3.21 6.46 0.48
CA GLN A 31 -3.60 6.52 -0.92
C GLN A 31 -4.92 7.30 -1.04
N GLU A 32 -5.17 7.90 -2.19
CA GLU A 32 -6.30 8.81 -2.42
C GLU A 32 -6.48 9.83 -1.30
N ALA A 33 -5.38 10.22 -0.68
CA ALA A 33 -5.41 11.17 0.42
C ALA A 33 -5.79 12.57 -0.06
N SER A 34 -6.64 13.25 0.69
CA SER A 34 -6.91 14.68 0.48
C SER A 34 -5.68 15.52 0.82
N PRO A 35 -5.65 16.79 0.35
CA PRO A 35 -4.62 17.72 0.79
C PRO A 35 -4.47 17.69 2.29
N LEU A 36 -3.22 17.76 2.73
CA LEU A 36 -2.86 17.68 4.13
C LEU A 36 -3.61 18.69 4.99
N ILE A 37 -4.01 18.26 6.16
CA ILE A 37 -4.58 19.13 7.19
C ILE A 37 -3.51 20.13 7.64
N LYS A 38 -3.91 21.35 7.94
CA LYS A 38 -3.02 22.38 8.49
C LYS A 38 -2.28 21.84 9.74
N GLY A 39 -0.97 21.85 9.67
CA GLY A 39 -0.10 21.37 10.77
C GLY A 39 0.45 19.95 10.60
N ILE A 40 -0.03 19.17 9.63
CA ILE A 40 0.57 17.88 9.28
C ILE A 40 1.63 18.13 8.19
N THR A 41 2.87 17.74 8.47
CA THR A 41 3.94 17.70 7.49
C THR A 41 4.03 16.30 6.93
N ALA A 42 3.92 16.16 5.62
CA ALA A 42 4.07 14.90 4.93
C ALA A 42 4.60 15.13 3.51
N THR A 43 5.17 14.09 2.91
CA THR A 43 5.52 14.09 1.49
C THR A 43 4.35 13.54 0.70
N GLU A 44 3.99 14.22 -0.37
CA GLU A 44 2.91 13.80 -1.26
C GLU A 44 3.40 13.66 -2.70
N ARG A 45 2.84 12.70 -3.41
CA ARG A 45 2.99 12.53 -4.84
C ARG A 45 1.63 12.55 -5.51
N ILE A 46 1.47 13.44 -6.46
CA ILE A 46 0.23 13.55 -7.26
C ILE A 46 0.35 12.52 -8.39
N THR A 47 -0.65 11.64 -8.50
CA THR A 47 -0.77 10.72 -9.63
C THR A 47 -1.25 11.45 -10.89
N THR A 48 -1.26 10.78 -12.04
CA THR A 48 -1.68 11.34 -13.34
C THR A 48 -3.06 12.00 -13.34
N LYS A 49 -3.95 11.59 -12.45
CA LYS A 49 -5.18 12.33 -12.16
C LYS A 49 -4.91 13.29 -11.01
N LYS A 50 -4.94 14.59 -11.30
CA LYS A 50 -4.65 15.72 -10.37
C LYS A 50 -5.33 15.68 -8.99
N THR A 51 -6.22 14.72 -8.75
CA THR A 51 -6.99 14.57 -7.51
C THR A 51 -6.53 13.43 -6.63
N ASN A 52 -5.78 12.46 -7.16
CA ASN A 52 -5.35 11.28 -6.41
C ASN A 52 -3.91 11.47 -5.94
N ARG A 53 -3.68 11.26 -4.67
CA ARG A 53 -2.37 11.48 -4.03
C ARG A 53 -1.95 10.25 -3.25
N SER A 54 -0.69 9.87 -3.40
CA SER A 54 0.01 9.02 -2.44
C SER A 54 0.72 9.94 -1.46
N VAL A 55 0.52 9.72 -0.17
CA VAL A 55 1.08 10.55 0.90
C VAL A 55 1.82 9.68 1.89
N PHE A 56 2.98 10.15 2.35
CA PHE A 56 3.71 9.53 3.45
C PHE A 56 3.81 10.52 4.60
N TYR A 57 3.39 10.08 5.77
CA TYR A 57 3.51 10.81 7.02
C TYR A 57 4.42 10.06 7.99
N SER A 58 5.26 10.80 8.68
CA SER A 58 6.05 10.33 9.82
C SER A 58 5.83 11.26 11.00
N ARG A 59 5.60 10.69 12.18
CA ARG A 59 5.35 11.44 13.42
C ARG A 59 6.51 12.36 13.80
N ASP A 60 7.73 11.89 13.66
CA ASP A 60 8.95 12.66 14.01
C ASP A 60 9.49 13.51 12.86
N LYS A 61 8.84 13.46 11.68
CA LYS A 61 9.21 14.24 10.49
C LYS A 61 10.62 13.97 9.95
N ASN A 62 11.33 13.00 10.47
CA ASN A 62 12.71 12.70 10.10
C ASN A 62 12.77 11.59 9.05
N TYR A 63 12.28 11.87 7.84
CA TYR A 63 12.30 10.96 6.70
C TYR A 63 12.76 11.67 5.43
N GLN A 64 13.12 10.90 4.41
CA GLN A 64 13.55 11.39 3.11
C GLN A 64 12.73 10.75 1.99
N GLU A 65 12.35 11.53 0.99
CA GLU A 65 11.80 11.02 -0.27
C GLU A 65 12.95 10.52 -1.15
N ILE A 66 12.78 9.29 -1.67
CA ILE A 66 13.70 8.72 -2.67
C ILE A 66 13.09 8.93 -4.06
N LYS A 67 13.69 9.84 -4.83
CA LYS A 67 13.24 10.13 -6.20
C LYS A 67 13.90 9.17 -7.20
N MET A 68 13.09 8.70 -8.14
CA MET A 68 13.54 7.88 -9.27
C MET A 68 13.30 8.64 -10.57
N GLU A 69 14.28 8.59 -11.49
CA GLU A 69 14.26 9.35 -12.75
C GLU A 69 13.10 8.98 -13.69
N ASP A 70 12.62 7.74 -13.64
CA ASP A 70 11.60 7.21 -14.55
C ASP A 70 10.22 7.03 -13.89
N ASP A 71 9.85 7.91 -13.00
CA ASP A 71 8.57 7.79 -12.33
C ASP A 71 7.44 8.46 -13.11
N HIS A 72 6.83 7.69 -13.96
CA HIS A 72 5.77 8.12 -14.87
C HIS A 72 4.37 8.23 -14.21
N GLY A 73 4.29 8.67 -12.96
CA GLY A 73 3.00 8.92 -12.31
C GLY A 73 2.23 7.66 -11.89
N MET A 74 2.93 6.55 -11.67
CA MET A 74 2.36 5.25 -11.31
C MET A 74 1.77 5.17 -9.90
N GLY A 75 1.68 6.29 -9.17
CA GLY A 75 1.14 6.27 -7.81
C GLY A 75 2.07 5.65 -6.77
N LEU A 76 3.35 5.44 -7.09
CA LEU A 76 4.34 4.94 -6.16
C LEU A 76 5.05 6.12 -5.49
N LEU A 77 5.09 6.10 -4.16
CA LEU A 77 5.87 7.07 -3.37
C LEU A 77 6.87 6.28 -2.53
N VAL A 78 8.16 6.57 -2.72
CA VAL A 78 9.24 5.90 -1.98
C VAL A 78 9.85 6.85 -0.98
N THR A 79 9.94 6.42 0.26
CA THR A 79 10.54 7.18 1.35
C THR A 79 11.45 6.30 2.19
N SER A 80 12.38 6.91 2.93
CA SER A 80 13.21 6.22 3.91
C SER A 80 13.15 6.91 5.27
N TYR A 81 13.23 6.12 6.32
CA TYR A 81 13.38 6.55 7.70
C TYR A 81 14.44 5.66 8.36
N LYS A 82 15.57 6.27 8.75
CA LYS A 82 16.75 5.51 9.19
C LYS A 82 17.13 4.48 8.11
N ASP A 83 17.12 3.20 8.48
CA ASP A 83 17.44 2.06 7.61
C ASP A 83 16.21 1.33 7.05
N ILE A 84 15.00 1.89 7.27
CA ILE A 84 13.74 1.35 6.73
C ILE A 84 13.33 2.15 5.49
N TYR A 85 12.94 1.43 4.45
CA TYR A 85 12.41 1.99 3.21
C TYR A 85 10.94 1.62 3.04
N PHE A 86 10.14 2.59 2.62
CA PHE A 86 8.70 2.42 2.41
C PHE A 86 8.38 2.66 0.95
N ILE A 87 7.68 1.71 0.33
CA ILE A 87 7.12 1.84 -1.03
C ILE A 87 5.61 1.90 -0.87
N ASN A 88 5.05 3.11 -0.88
CA ASN A 88 3.62 3.35 -0.84
C ASN A 88 3.04 3.14 -2.25
N VAL A 89 2.15 2.18 -2.39
CA VAL A 89 1.56 1.76 -3.66
C VAL A 89 0.12 2.28 -3.77
N TYR A 90 -0.18 2.95 -4.89
CA TYR A 90 -1.54 3.18 -5.33
C TYR A 90 -1.66 2.73 -6.80
N ALA A 91 -2.21 1.54 -7.00
CA ALA A 91 -2.38 0.97 -8.34
C ALA A 91 -3.57 1.63 -9.06
N ASN A 92 -3.28 2.48 -10.03
CA ASN A 92 -4.32 3.15 -10.79
C ASN A 92 -4.98 2.20 -11.80
N LEU A 93 -6.32 2.06 -11.73
CA LEU A 93 -7.13 1.24 -12.63
C LEU A 93 -7.16 1.73 -14.09
N ASP A 94 -6.67 2.94 -14.37
CA ASP A 94 -6.64 3.50 -15.73
C ASP A 94 -5.54 2.91 -16.62
N PHE A 95 -4.56 2.22 -16.04
CA PHE A 95 -3.57 1.50 -16.84
C PHE A 95 -4.21 0.27 -17.48
N LYS A 96 -4.14 0.22 -18.81
CA LYS A 96 -4.64 -0.94 -19.56
C LYS A 96 -3.93 -2.21 -19.07
N PRO A 97 -4.65 -3.32 -18.84
CA PRO A 97 -4.09 -4.54 -18.27
C PRO A 97 -3.09 -5.29 -19.19
N VAL A 98 -2.75 -4.72 -20.34
CA VAL A 98 -1.88 -5.34 -21.35
C VAL A 98 -0.39 -5.27 -20.96
N ASP A 99 -0.04 -4.36 -20.05
CA ASP A 99 1.32 -4.25 -19.52
C ASP A 99 1.25 -4.40 -18.00
N PRO A 100 2.02 -5.27 -17.34
CA PRO A 100 2.13 -5.26 -15.89
C PRO A 100 3.14 -4.18 -15.41
N PRO A 101 2.86 -2.87 -15.62
CA PRO A 101 3.85 -1.86 -15.31
C PRO A 101 4.11 -1.82 -13.81
N LEU A 102 3.09 -2.08 -12.97
CA LEU A 102 3.20 -2.00 -11.52
C LEU A 102 4.27 -2.95 -10.96
N LEU A 103 4.25 -4.24 -11.34
CA LEU A 103 5.25 -5.21 -10.88
C LEU A 103 6.66 -4.82 -11.36
N GLY A 104 6.77 -4.39 -12.61
CA GLY A 104 8.03 -3.91 -13.18
C GLY A 104 8.59 -2.71 -12.44
N PHE A 105 7.74 -1.74 -12.07
CA PHE A 105 8.15 -0.58 -11.28
C PHE A 105 8.53 -0.96 -9.85
N ILE A 106 7.74 -1.79 -9.16
CA ILE A 106 8.09 -2.29 -7.81
C ILE A 106 9.44 -3.00 -7.86
N SER A 107 9.66 -3.90 -8.82
CA SER A 107 10.93 -4.61 -9.00
C SER A 107 12.10 -3.66 -9.26
N LYS A 108 11.90 -2.63 -10.11
CA LYS A 108 12.90 -1.60 -10.40
C LYS A 108 13.26 -0.79 -9.14
N PHE A 109 12.24 -0.36 -8.36
CA PHE A 109 12.44 0.36 -7.12
C PHE A 109 13.18 -0.49 -6.08
N VAL A 110 12.74 -1.73 -5.85
CA VAL A 110 13.40 -2.67 -4.92
C VAL A 110 14.86 -2.89 -5.33
N SER A 111 15.12 -3.12 -6.63
CA SER A 111 16.47 -3.29 -7.15
C SER A 111 17.34 -2.05 -6.98
N HIS A 112 16.75 -0.86 -7.18
CA HIS A 112 17.45 0.42 -6.95
C HIS A 112 17.81 0.59 -5.47
N LEU A 113 16.85 0.38 -4.57
CA LEU A 113 17.05 0.52 -3.13
C LEU A 113 18.14 -0.45 -2.63
N ARG A 114 18.11 -1.71 -3.06
CA ARG A 114 19.13 -2.70 -2.69
C ARG A 114 20.51 -2.35 -3.21
N ARG A 115 20.62 -1.88 -4.46
CA ARG A 115 21.92 -1.58 -5.07
C ARG A 115 22.51 -0.24 -4.66
N ARG A 116 21.70 0.79 -4.48
CA ARG A 116 22.16 2.15 -4.24
C ARG A 116 22.17 2.54 -2.76
N HIS A 117 21.35 1.88 -1.96
CA HIS A 117 21.15 2.21 -0.55
C HIS A 117 21.42 1.03 0.39
N ASP A 118 21.86 -0.13 -0.13
CA ASP A 118 22.02 -1.39 0.65
C ASP A 118 20.78 -1.71 1.51
N ALA A 119 19.58 -1.43 0.95
CA ALA A 119 18.33 -1.53 1.67
C ALA A 119 18.00 -2.99 2.02
N LYS A 120 18.02 -3.29 3.31
CA LYS A 120 17.66 -4.60 3.87
C LYS A 120 16.24 -4.60 4.42
N ASN A 121 15.78 -3.47 4.93
CA ASN A 121 14.48 -3.29 5.57
C ASN A 121 13.56 -2.51 4.65
N ILE A 122 12.65 -3.20 3.96
CA ILE A 122 11.71 -2.59 3.00
C ILE A 122 10.29 -3.02 3.36
N ILE A 123 9.37 -2.05 3.41
CA ILE A 123 7.92 -2.27 3.50
C ILE A 123 7.30 -1.81 2.18
N ILE A 124 6.52 -2.67 1.55
CA ILE A 124 5.69 -2.37 0.38
C ILE A 124 4.25 -2.47 0.82
N ALA A 125 3.50 -1.38 0.81
CA ALA A 125 2.11 -1.41 1.23
C ALA A 125 1.25 -0.41 0.45
N GLY A 126 -0.04 -0.67 0.35
CA GLY A 126 -0.96 0.24 -0.33
C GLY A 126 -2.17 -0.45 -0.89
N ASP A 127 -2.89 0.32 -1.71
CA ASP A 127 -3.99 -0.16 -2.53
C ASP A 127 -3.44 -0.67 -3.88
N PHE A 128 -3.44 -1.99 -4.03
CA PHE A 128 -3.00 -2.66 -5.25
C PHE A 128 -4.14 -2.79 -6.26
N ASN A 129 -5.39 -2.53 -5.87
CA ASN A 129 -6.58 -2.78 -6.67
C ASN A 129 -6.66 -4.24 -7.20
N MET A 130 -6.05 -5.17 -6.49
CA MET A 130 -5.96 -6.59 -6.84
C MET A 130 -6.26 -7.46 -5.62
N ASP A 131 -7.00 -8.56 -5.88
CA ASP A 131 -7.28 -9.61 -4.90
C ASP A 131 -6.98 -10.97 -5.55
N ARG A 132 -6.29 -11.87 -4.86
CA ARG A 132 -5.94 -13.21 -5.37
C ARG A 132 -7.17 -13.99 -5.83
N ARG A 133 -8.32 -13.78 -5.18
CA ARG A 133 -9.60 -14.42 -5.51
C ARG A 133 -10.22 -13.93 -6.83
N MET A 134 -9.68 -12.87 -7.44
CA MET A 134 -10.10 -12.44 -8.77
C MET A 134 -9.76 -13.48 -9.84
N ASP A 135 -8.73 -14.30 -9.63
CA ASP A 135 -8.37 -15.40 -10.54
C ASP A 135 -9.36 -16.57 -10.46
N ASP A 136 -9.90 -16.82 -9.25
CA ASP A 136 -10.84 -17.91 -9.00
C ASP A 136 -12.28 -17.57 -9.42
N ASN A 137 -12.60 -16.30 -9.56
CA ASN A 137 -13.96 -15.84 -9.88
C ASN A 137 -13.97 -14.78 -11.01
N PRO A 138 -13.76 -15.22 -12.26
CA PRO A 138 -13.68 -14.35 -13.41
C PRO A 138 -14.92 -13.49 -13.67
N THR A 139 -16.11 -13.88 -13.17
CA THR A 139 -17.34 -13.10 -13.36
C THR A 139 -17.37 -11.83 -12.50
N ASN A 140 -16.64 -11.81 -11.39
CA ASN A 140 -16.57 -10.68 -10.47
C ASN A 140 -15.42 -9.71 -10.79
N SER A 141 -14.51 -10.08 -11.67
CA SER A 141 -13.39 -9.24 -12.07
C SER A 141 -13.65 -8.55 -13.41
N ILE A 142 -13.58 -7.22 -13.42
CA ILE A 142 -13.54 -6.46 -14.68
C ILE A 142 -12.32 -6.81 -15.54
N PHE A 143 -11.30 -7.43 -14.93
CA PHE A 143 -10.06 -7.85 -15.58
C PHE A 143 -10.13 -9.28 -16.12
N ALA A 144 -10.87 -10.19 -15.50
CA ALA A 144 -11.03 -11.56 -15.95
C ALA A 144 -11.71 -11.68 -17.32
N LYS A 145 -12.58 -10.74 -17.69
CA LYS A 145 -13.17 -10.67 -19.03
C LYS A 145 -12.12 -10.49 -20.14
N LYS A 146 -10.88 -10.13 -19.82
CA LYS A 146 -9.80 -9.91 -20.78
C LYS A 146 -8.73 -11.01 -20.79
N GLY A 147 -8.87 -12.03 -19.93
CA GLY A 147 -8.10 -13.29 -20.00
C GLY A 147 -6.58 -13.18 -19.78
N THR A 148 -6.07 -12.13 -19.14
CA THR A 148 -4.65 -11.80 -19.29
C THR A 148 -3.90 -11.44 -18.03
N TYR A 149 -4.48 -11.56 -16.82
CA TYR A 149 -3.72 -11.17 -15.64
C TYR A 149 -3.94 -12.14 -14.47
N PRO A 150 -3.03 -13.08 -14.24
CA PRO A 150 -3.03 -13.88 -13.03
C PRO A 150 -2.59 -13.00 -11.85
N HIS A 151 -3.54 -12.56 -11.03
CA HIS A 151 -3.26 -11.78 -9.82
C HIS A 151 -2.40 -12.57 -8.85
N ASN A 152 -2.58 -13.90 -8.82
CA ASN A 152 -1.72 -14.79 -8.05
C ASN A 152 -0.26 -14.71 -8.46
N ASP A 153 0.03 -14.67 -9.78
CA ASP A 153 1.41 -14.58 -10.29
C ASP A 153 2.05 -13.25 -9.90
N PHE A 154 1.28 -12.15 -9.90
CA PHE A 154 1.76 -10.86 -9.43
C PHE A 154 2.23 -10.93 -7.96
N PHE A 155 1.38 -11.47 -7.08
CA PHE A 155 1.72 -11.59 -5.67
C PHE A 155 2.84 -12.61 -5.41
N ASN A 156 2.87 -13.69 -6.17
CA ASN A 156 3.96 -14.67 -6.09
C ASN A 156 5.29 -14.03 -6.51
N ALA A 157 5.32 -13.22 -7.56
CA ALA A 157 6.52 -12.49 -7.95
C ALA A 157 7.03 -11.52 -6.87
N ILE A 158 6.13 -10.89 -6.07
CA ILE A 158 6.56 -10.10 -4.91
C ILE A 158 7.22 -11.00 -3.85
N LEU A 159 6.63 -12.18 -3.57
CA LEU A 159 7.22 -13.14 -2.63
C LEU A 159 8.57 -13.65 -3.13
N ASP A 160 8.72 -13.94 -4.43
CA ASP A 160 9.95 -14.40 -5.06
C ASP A 160 11.07 -13.33 -5.01
N MET A 161 10.71 -12.05 -4.91
CA MET A 161 11.68 -10.98 -4.63
C MET A 161 12.18 -10.97 -3.17
N GLY A 162 11.75 -11.91 -2.33
CA GLY A 162 12.16 -12.05 -0.93
C GLY A 162 11.34 -11.22 0.05
N PHE A 163 10.09 -10.89 -0.32
CA PHE A 163 9.14 -10.27 0.60
C PHE A 163 8.22 -11.31 1.23
N TYR A 164 7.64 -10.96 2.36
CA TYR A 164 6.71 -11.76 3.14
C TYR A 164 5.39 -11.00 3.29
N ASP A 165 4.28 -11.69 3.10
CA ASP A 165 2.94 -11.12 3.31
C ASP A 165 2.69 -10.93 4.80
N CYS A 166 2.65 -9.67 5.23
CA CYS A 166 2.47 -9.30 6.63
C CYS A 166 1.12 -9.76 7.18
N VAL A 167 0.05 -9.63 6.37
CA VAL A 167 -1.31 -10.02 6.78
C VAL A 167 -1.37 -11.53 7.04
N ARG A 168 -0.76 -12.32 6.16
CA ARG A 168 -0.78 -13.80 6.25
C ARG A 168 0.02 -14.35 7.44
N LYS A 169 0.87 -13.55 8.09
CA LYS A 169 1.57 -13.97 9.32
C LYS A 169 0.61 -14.31 10.46
N HIS A 170 -0.48 -13.56 10.58
CA HIS A 170 -1.42 -13.68 11.71
C HIS A 170 -2.86 -13.98 11.28
N ILE A 171 -3.22 -13.72 10.02
CA ILE A 171 -4.57 -13.87 9.49
C ILE A 171 -4.53 -14.78 8.26
N SER A 172 -4.90 -16.05 8.45
CA SER A 172 -4.83 -17.07 7.39
C SER A 172 -5.95 -16.94 6.33
N LYS A 173 -7.06 -16.30 6.69
CA LYS A 173 -8.22 -16.14 5.79
C LYS A 173 -8.17 -14.79 5.08
N PRO A 174 -8.78 -14.67 3.87
CA PRO A 174 -9.00 -13.39 3.23
C PRO A 174 -9.73 -12.42 4.16
N ILE A 175 -9.34 -11.15 4.12
CA ILE A 175 -9.89 -10.10 4.96
C ILE A 175 -10.44 -8.97 4.09
N GLN A 176 -11.53 -8.36 4.52
CA GLN A 176 -12.09 -7.25 3.77
C GLN A 176 -11.33 -5.97 4.05
N THR A 177 -10.63 -5.46 3.02
CA THR A 177 -10.03 -4.14 3.05
C THR A 177 -10.83 -3.12 2.24
N PHE A 178 -11.67 -3.57 1.30
CA PHE A 178 -12.50 -2.70 0.47
C PHE A 178 -13.98 -3.13 0.47
N ARG A 179 -14.86 -2.15 0.59
CA ARG A 179 -16.33 -2.29 0.51
C ARG A 179 -16.85 -1.73 -0.80
N SER A 180 -17.27 -2.62 -1.70
CA SER A 180 -17.88 -2.19 -2.97
C SER A 180 -19.34 -1.79 -2.77
N VAL A 181 -19.72 -0.63 -3.31
CA VAL A 181 -21.14 -0.21 -3.39
C VAL A 181 -21.96 -1.06 -4.38
N LYS A 182 -21.31 -1.86 -5.23
CA LYS A 182 -21.94 -2.67 -6.28
C LYS A 182 -22.12 -4.14 -5.91
N GLY A 183 -21.82 -4.52 -4.68
CA GLY A 183 -21.94 -5.92 -4.24
C GLY A 183 -21.33 -6.15 -2.87
N ASN A 184 -21.72 -7.27 -2.24
CA ASN A 184 -21.32 -7.60 -0.87
C ASN A 184 -20.04 -8.46 -0.81
N PHE A 185 -19.26 -8.55 -1.90
CA PHE A 185 -18.05 -9.35 -1.87
C PHE A 185 -16.97 -8.65 -1.03
N PRO A 186 -16.39 -9.31 -0.03
CA PRO A 186 -15.40 -8.71 0.87
C PRO A 186 -14.03 -8.69 0.20
N TRP A 187 -13.77 -7.71 -0.65
CA TRP A 187 -12.51 -7.56 -1.38
C TRP A 187 -11.33 -7.26 -0.47
N GLU A 188 -10.19 -7.87 -0.77
CA GLU A 188 -8.89 -7.59 -0.16
C GLU A 188 -8.00 -6.91 -1.22
N LEU A 189 -8.17 -5.60 -1.39
CA LEU A 189 -7.45 -4.81 -2.41
C LEU A 189 -6.18 -4.16 -1.88
N ASP A 190 -6.11 -4.00 -0.56
CA ASP A 190 -4.97 -3.41 0.12
C ASP A 190 -4.09 -4.52 0.70
N HIS A 191 -2.77 -4.37 0.53
CA HIS A 191 -1.80 -5.37 0.96
C HIS A 191 -0.61 -4.72 1.66
N MET A 192 0.09 -5.50 2.46
CA MET A 192 1.35 -5.09 3.10
C MET A 192 2.34 -6.25 3.07
N PHE A 193 3.51 -5.98 2.49
CA PHE A 193 4.63 -6.91 2.41
C PHE A 193 5.87 -6.28 3.05
N CYS A 194 6.74 -7.09 3.63
CA CYS A 194 8.02 -6.61 4.14
C CYS A 194 9.13 -7.63 3.96
N THR A 195 10.37 -7.19 4.08
CA THR A 195 11.55 -8.06 4.10
C THR A 195 11.59 -8.93 5.36
N LYS A 196 12.41 -9.97 5.34
CA LYS A 196 12.48 -11.01 6.38
C LYS A 196 12.71 -10.44 7.78
N GLU A 197 13.66 -9.52 7.90
CA GLU A 197 14.04 -8.92 9.18
C GLU A 197 12.84 -8.20 9.83
N LEU A 198 12.13 -7.40 9.05
CA LEU A 198 10.92 -6.72 9.51
C LEU A 198 9.78 -7.72 9.77
N TYR A 199 9.65 -8.75 8.92
CA TYR A 199 8.64 -9.78 9.12
C TYR A 199 8.83 -10.51 10.45
N ASP A 200 10.06 -10.81 10.83
CA ASP A 200 10.35 -11.45 12.13
C ASP A 200 9.96 -10.53 13.31
N CYS A 201 10.18 -9.22 13.15
CA CYS A 201 9.82 -8.20 14.14
C CYS A 201 8.31 -7.85 14.15
N LEU A 202 7.52 -8.32 13.20
CA LEU A 202 6.08 -8.05 13.16
C LEU A 202 5.37 -8.77 14.31
N LYS A 203 4.85 -8.01 15.27
CA LYS A 203 4.16 -8.52 16.47
C LYS A 203 2.66 -8.68 16.26
N ARG A 204 2.06 -7.74 15.56
CA ARG A 204 0.62 -7.74 15.33
C ARG A 204 0.28 -7.05 14.02
N ILE A 205 -0.72 -7.56 13.36
CA ILE A 205 -1.37 -6.90 12.23
C ILE A 205 -2.88 -7.05 12.34
N ASN A 206 -3.62 -6.04 12.00
CA ASN A 206 -5.07 -6.09 11.89
C ASN A 206 -5.56 -5.17 10.77
N VAL A 207 -6.82 -5.34 10.40
CA VAL A 207 -7.56 -4.44 9.51
C VAL A 207 -8.69 -3.83 10.34
N GLN A 208 -8.66 -2.51 10.48
CA GLN A 208 -9.59 -1.79 11.34
C GLN A 208 -10.82 -1.37 10.55
N ASN A 209 -12.03 -1.69 11.04
CA ASN A 209 -13.26 -1.22 10.40
C ASN A 209 -13.41 0.31 10.51
N THR A 210 -13.63 0.98 9.38
CA THR A 210 -13.74 2.44 9.28
C THR A 210 -14.85 2.88 8.31
N GLU A 211 -16.00 2.19 8.35
CA GLU A 211 -17.11 2.41 7.39
C GLU A 211 -17.53 3.87 7.23
N GLU A 212 -17.49 4.65 8.30
CA GLU A 212 -17.88 6.07 8.29
C GLU A 212 -16.82 6.99 7.65
N LEU A 213 -15.56 6.54 7.59
CA LEU A 213 -14.44 7.36 7.15
C LEU A 213 -14.02 7.11 5.71
N SER A 214 -13.93 5.84 5.30
CA SER A 214 -13.53 5.44 3.95
C SER A 214 -14.24 4.15 3.56
N ASP A 215 -14.38 3.87 2.27
CA ASP A 215 -14.78 2.56 1.75
C ASP A 215 -13.63 1.52 1.81
N HIS A 216 -12.42 1.95 2.17
CA HIS A 216 -11.32 1.07 2.53
C HIS A 216 -11.08 1.04 4.04
N ASN A 217 -10.66 -0.12 4.52
CA ASN A 217 -10.24 -0.37 5.89
C ASN A 217 -8.71 -0.29 5.99
N PRO A 218 -8.13 0.47 6.94
CA PRO A 218 -6.69 0.52 7.08
C PRO A 218 -6.09 -0.80 7.56
N ILE A 219 -4.95 -1.16 7.00
CA ILE A 219 -4.05 -2.18 7.54
C ILE A 219 -3.16 -1.50 8.59
N VAL A 220 -3.16 -2.04 9.80
CA VAL A 220 -2.38 -1.54 10.94
C VAL A 220 -1.40 -2.62 11.38
N ALA A 221 -0.11 -2.34 11.28
CA ALA A 221 0.98 -3.26 11.62
C ALA A 221 1.86 -2.70 12.74
N ASP A 222 2.09 -3.51 13.76
CA ASP A 222 2.98 -3.20 14.88
C ASP A 222 4.25 -4.04 14.78
N PHE A 223 5.39 -3.36 14.62
CA PHE A 223 6.71 -3.96 14.57
C PHE A 223 7.49 -3.65 15.86
N ASP A 224 8.19 -4.65 16.38
CA ASP A 224 9.18 -4.51 17.47
C ASP A 224 10.53 -4.16 16.85
N TYR A 225 10.65 -2.91 16.37
CA TYR A 225 11.79 -2.42 15.59
C TYR A 225 12.19 -1.02 16.05
#